data_d3eb85e56650a0817804828adb1a8f91
#
_entry.id   d3eb85e56650a0817804828adb1a8f91
#
_cell.length_a   1.000
_cell.length_b   1.000
_cell.length_c   1.000
_cell.angle_alpha   90.00
_cell.angle_beta   90.00
_cell.angle_gamma   90.00
#
_symmetry.space_group_name_H-M   'P 1'
#
loop_
_entity.id
_entity.type
_entity.pdbx_description
1 polymer ?
#
loop_
_entity_poly.entity_id
_entity_poly.type
_entity_poly.pdbx_seq_one_letter_code
_entity_poly.pdbx_strand_id
1 'polypeptide(L)'
;MTSFEKFHPVLTAHLTLDWLTQTPVKSIDDLFSKPAVTTAKAEKMPSQILDTVKEINHIMRRVMNDKELTWGITDSNSDAFVGIISLRGFEEAAPSGSIEFIIDQDHREYLAEVVERAVRFSQDHFEFNQLSITFNDVSSQTAKELSGIGFVTNGEKQFIIQI
;
A
#
# COMPACT_ATOMS: atom_id res chain seq x y z
N MET A 1 13.17 -12.05 15.62
CA MET A 1 12.22 -11.32 14.78
C MET A 1 12.92 -10.21 14.01
N THR A 2 12.66 -10.09 12.73
CA THR A 2 13.29 -9.06 11.91
C THR A 2 12.53 -7.74 12.10
N SER A 3 13.24 -6.67 12.44
CA SER A 3 12.63 -5.35 12.56
C SER A 3 12.26 -4.78 11.18
N PHE A 4 11.11 -4.12 11.10
CA PHE A 4 10.63 -3.52 9.85
C PHE A 4 11.51 -2.37 9.36
N GLU A 5 12.29 -1.77 10.25
CA GLU A 5 13.17 -0.67 9.90
C GLU A 5 14.18 -1.03 8.80
N LYS A 6 14.41 -2.31 8.56
CA LYS A 6 15.30 -2.81 7.49
C LYS A 6 14.63 -2.91 6.12
N PHE A 7 13.31 -2.82 6.06
CA PHE A 7 12.54 -3.11 4.85
C PHE A 7 12.37 -1.89 3.97
N HIS A 8 13.46 -1.18 3.69
CA HIS A 8 13.48 -0.06 2.75
C HIS A 8 14.90 0.17 2.23
N PRO A 9 15.05 0.66 1.00
CA PRO A 9 14.02 0.73 -0.03
C PRO A 9 13.70 -0.66 -0.59
N VAL A 10 12.50 -0.80 -1.13
CA VAL A 10 12.08 -1.99 -1.88
C VAL A 10 11.92 -1.54 -3.33
N LEU A 11 12.50 -2.29 -4.26
CA LEU A 11 12.53 -1.89 -5.67
C LEU A 11 11.71 -2.82 -6.54
N THR A 12 11.10 -2.24 -7.57
CA THR A 12 10.51 -2.97 -8.69
C THR A 12 11.17 -2.51 -9.97
N ALA A 13 10.71 -3.00 -11.11
CA ALA A 13 11.25 -2.60 -12.42
C ALA A 13 11.17 -1.07 -12.65
N HIS A 14 10.11 -0.42 -12.15
CA HIS A 14 9.87 1.00 -12.41
C HIS A 14 9.74 1.85 -11.16
N LEU A 15 9.64 1.23 -9.98
CA LEU A 15 9.23 1.93 -8.76
C LEU A 15 10.22 1.73 -7.62
N THR A 16 10.26 2.73 -6.74
CA THR A 16 10.95 2.66 -5.46
C THR A 16 9.93 2.81 -4.35
N LEU A 17 9.93 1.87 -3.40
CA LEU A 17 9.09 1.90 -2.21
C LEU A 17 9.98 2.24 -1.03
N ASP A 18 9.70 3.36 -0.37
CA ASP A 18 10.52 3.81 0.76
C ASP A 18 9.62 4.46 1.82
N TRP A 19 10.20 4.81 2.95
CA TRP A 19 9.45 5.43 4.04
C TRP A 19 8.81 6.74 3.61
N LEU A 20 7.65 7.04 4.17
CA LEU A 20 6.93 8.30 3.87
C LEU A 20 7.77 9.53 4.19
N THR A 21 8.69 9.43 5.14
CA THR A 21 9.60 10.53 5.49
C THR A 21 10.61 10.86 4.39
N GLN A 22 10.74 10.01 3.38
CA GLN A 22 11.60 10.26 2.21
C GLN A 22 10.88 11.07 1.12
N THR A 23 9.58 11.32 1.30
CA THR A 23 8.77 12.09 0.35
C THR A 23 8.40 13.44 0.97
N PRO A 24 8.44 14.55 0.22
CA PRO A 24 7.98 15.84 0.75
C PRO A 24 6.53 15.74 1.23
N VAL A 25 6.23 16.33 2.37
CA VAL A 25 4.88 16.32 2.95
C VAL A 25 3.85 16.85 1.97
N LYS A 26 4.21 17.88 1.21
CA LYS A 26 3.30 18.48 0.22
C LYS A 26 2.85 17.45 -0.83
N SER A 27 3.74 16.58 -1.27
CA SER A 27 3.41 15.55 -2.26
C SER A 27 2.40 14.56 -1.71
N ILE A 28 2.55 14.20 -0.44
CA ILE A 28 1.62 13.28 0.24
C ILE A 28 0.26 13.98 0.46
N ASP A 29 0.30 15.23 0.89
CA ASP A 29 -0.91 16.02 1.09
C ASP A 29 -1.68 16.20 -0.22
N ASP A 30 -0.97 16.49 -1.31
CA ASP A 30 -1.57 16.63 -2.63
C ASP A 30 -2.25 15.33 -3.09
N LEU A 31 -1.66 14.17 -2.79
CA LEU A 31 -2.25 12.88 -3.13
C LEU A 31 -3.65 12.73 -2.52
N PHE A 32 -3.83 13.19 -1.28
CA PHE A 32 -5.11 13.05 -0.56
C PHE A 32 -6.23 13.89 -1.17
N SER A 33 -5.90 14.86 -2.01
CA SER A 33 -6.90 15.73 -2.68
C SER A 33 -7.08 15.40 -4.16
N LYS A 34 -6.38 14.38 -4.68
CA LYS A 34 -6.46 13.99 -6.09
C LYS A 34 -7.37 12.79 -6.29
N PRO A 35 -7.93 12.62 -7.51
CA PRO A 35 -8.56 11.35 -7.86
C PRO A 35 -7.56 10.20 -7.73
N ALA A 36 -7.97 9.13 -7.07
CA ALA A 36 -7.07 8.02 -6.78
C ALA A 36 -7.84 6.70 -6.74
N VAL A 37 -7.11 5.60 -6.95
CA VAL A 37 -7.63 4.26 -6.71
C VAL A 37 -7.31 3.94 -5.25
N THR A 38 -8.33 3.74 -4.42
CA THR A 38 -8.15 3.56 -2.98
C THR A 38 -8.88 2.34 -2.45
N THR A 39 -8.28 1.72 -1.45
CA THR A 39 -8.93 0.68 -0.65
C THR A 39 -9.83 1.31 0.41
N ALA A 40 -10.73 0.51 0.99
CA ALA A 40 -11.78 1.00 1.88
C ALA A 40 -11.26 1.80 3.07
N LYS A 41 -10.24 1.31 3.75
CA LYS A 41 -9.70 1.99 4.95
C LYS A 41 -8.87 3.22 4.59
N ALA A 42 -8.33 3.27 3.40
CA ALA A 42 -7.47 4.36 2.95
C ALA A 42 -8.25 5.58 2.45
N GLU A 43 -9.57 5.52 2.36
CA GLU A 43 -10.37 6.65 1.88
C GLU A 43 -10.47 7.81 2.86
N LYS A 44 -10.30 7.55 4.15
CA LYS A 44 -10.43 8.60 5.18
C LYS A 44 -9.10 9.29 5.40
N MET A 45 -8.78 10.23 4.53
CA MET A 45 -7.50 10.94 4.57
C MET A 45 -7.65 12.37 5.05
N PRO A 46 -6.59 12.92 5.68
CA PRO A 46 -6.61 14.32 6.13
C PRO A 46 -6.85 15.31 5.01
N SER A 47 -7.54 16.40 5.30
CA SER A 47 -7.77 17.50 4.35
C SER A 47 -6.90 18.72 4.66
N GLN A 48 -6.19 18.72 5.77
CA GLN A 48 -5.33 19.81 6.22
C GLN A 48 -3.88 19.33 6.32
N ILE A 49 -2.93 20.15 5.89
CA ILE A 49 -1.52 19.74 5.85
C ILE A 49 -0.96 19.39 7.24
N LEU A 50 -1.41 20.06 8.30
CA LEU A 50 -0.96 19.75 9.65
C LEU A 50 -1.43 18.37 10.08
N ASP A 51 -2.62 17.97 9.68
CA ASP A 51 -3.14 16.63 9.97
C ASP A 51 -2.41 15.58 9.13
N THR A 52 -1.98 15.92 7.93
CA THR A 52 -1.15 15.05 7.10
C THR A 52 0.19 14.77 7.78
N VAL A 53 0.83 15.80 8.36
CA VAL A 53 2.08 15.63 9.11
C VAL A 53 1.88 14.68 10.29
N LYS A 54 0.78 14.86 11.04
CA LYS A 54 0.46 13.98 12.18
C LYS A 54 0.24 12.55 11.74
N GLU A 55 -0.44 12.36 10.62
CA GLU A 55 -0.71 11.02 10.08
C GLU A 55 0.58 10.33 9.65
N ILE A 56 1.48 11.04 8.98
CA ILE A 56 2.78 10.50 8.59
C ILE A 56 3.56 10.05 9.83
N ASN A 57 3.60 10.88 10.87
CA ASN A 57 4.30 10.54 12.11
C ASN A 57 3.67 9.33 12.80
N HIS A 58 2.34 9.25 12.79
CA HIS A 58 1.61 8.12 13.36
C HIS A 58 1.96 6.82 12.61
N ILE A 59 1.93 6.86 11.28
CA ILE A 59 2.27 5.70 10.44
C ILE A 59 3.71 5.26 10.71
N MET A 60 4.66 6.19 10.72
CA MET A 60 6.07 5.84 10.94
C MET A 60 6.32 5.26 12.32
N ARG A 61 5.58 5.72 13.33
CA ARG A 61 5.66 5.13 14.67
C ARG A 61 5.18 3.67 14.65
N ARG A 62 4.10 3.39 13.93
CA ARG A 62 3.60 2.02 13.80
C ARG A 62 4.59 1.13 13.03
N VAL A 63 5.23 1.65 12.00
CA VAL A 63 6.29 0.92 11.26
C VAL A 63 7.47 0.60 12.19
N MET A 64 7.93 1.57 12.96
CA MET A 64 9.06 1.36 13.87
C MET A 64 8.75 0.40 15.01
N ASN A 65 7.47 0.22 15.33
CA ASN A 65 7.01 -0.74 16.33
C ASN A 65 6.56 -2.07 15.73
N ASP A 66 6.86 -2.31 14.45
CA ASP A 66 6.55 -3.55 13.73
C ASP A 66 5.04 -3.89 13.68
N LYS A 67 4.19 -2.86 13.68
CA LYS A 67 2.73 -3.03 13.68
C LYS A 67 2.10 -2.91 12.32
N GLU A 68 2.75 -2.20 11.42
CA GLU A 68 2.36 -2.13 10.01
C GLU A 68 3.60 -1.84 9.17
N LEU A 69 3.54 -2.14 7.88
CA LEU A 69 4.61 -1.82 6.95
C LEU A 69 4.02 -0.95 5.86
N THR A 70 4.43 0.31 5.83
CA THR A 70 3.88 1.31 4.91
C THR A 70 4.98 2.01 4.15
N TRP A 71 4.85 2.04 2.83
CA TRP A 71 5.79 2.71 1.94
C TRP A 71 5.10 3.79 1.12
N GLY A 72 5.83 4.88 0.86
CA GLY A 72 5.54 5.77 -0.24
C GLY A 72 6.10 5.17 -1.53
N ILE A 73 5.39 5.35 -2.62
CA ILE A 73 5.73 4.79 -3.94
C ILE A 73 6.15 5.93 -4.85
N THR A 74 7.36 5.85 -5.42
CA THR A 74 7.83 6.83 -6.40
C THR A 74 8.27 6.14 -7.68
N ASP A 75 8.11 6.85 -8.79
CA ASP A 75 8.66 6.41 -10.07
C ASP A 75 10.18 6.59 -10.00
N SER A 76 10.93 5.51 -10.21
CA SER A 76 12.39 5.52 -10.07
C SER A 76 13.11 6.41 -11.10
N ASN A 77 12.48 6.69 -12.23
CA ASN A 77 13.07 7.52 -13.27
C ASN A 77 12.77 9.00 -13.10
N SER A 78 11.52 9.34 -12.76
CA SER A 78 11.07 10.73 -12.71
C SER A 78 11.01 11.32 -11.32
N ASP A 79 11.12 10.47 -10.28
CA ASP A 79 10.89 10.82 -8.87
C ASP A 79 9.46 11.29 -8.58
N ALA A 80 8.52 11.06 -9.51
CA ALA A 80 7.12 11.40 -9.28
C ALA A 80 6.53 10.52 -8.19
N PHE A 81 5.79 11.13 -7.26
CA PHE A 81 5.12 10.41 -6.20
C PHE A 81 3.85 9.74 -6.75
N VAL A 82 3.77 8.43 -6.63
CA VAL A 82 2.70 7.61 -7.21
C VAL A 82 1.60 7.29 -6.20
N GLY A 83 1.98 7.07 -4.95
CA GLY A 83 0.99 6.69 -3.95
C GLY A 83 1.60 6.12 -2.69
N ILE A 84 0.75 5.45 -1.90
CA ILE A 84 1.10 4.83 -0.62
C ILE A 84 0.55 3.41 -0.62
N ILE A 85 1.33 2.46 -0.11
CA ILE A 85 0.87 1.08 0.07
C ILE A 85 1.26 0.58 1.46
N SER A 86 0.35 -0.18 2.10
CA SER A 86 0.55 -0.71 3.45
C SER A 86 0.24 -2.20 3.51
N LEU A 87 1.03 -2.90 4.31
CA LEU A 87 0.76 -4.29 4.74
C LEU A 87 0.36 -4.24 6.21
N ARG A 88 -0.73 -4.92 6.54
CA ARG A 88 -1.27 -4.98 7.91
C ARG A 88 -1.62 -6.42 8.27
N GLY A 89 -1.86 -6.66 9.56
CA GLY A 89 -2.23 -7.98 10.08
C GLY A 89 -1.20 -8.54 11.04
N PHE A 90 -0.15 -7.78 11.36
CA PHE A 90 0.94 -8.24 12.21
C PHE A 90 0.56 -8.31 13.69
N GLU A 91 -0.52 -7.64 14.09
CA GLU A 91 -0.98 -7.61 15.49
C GLU A 91 -1.97 -8.74 15.77
N GLU A 92 -2.39 -9.47 14.75
CA GLU A 92 -3.40 -10.49 14.87
C GLU A 92 -2.79 -11.89 14.98
N ALA A 93 -3.47 -12.78 15.72
CA ALA A 93 -3.01 -14.14 15.87
C ALA A 93 -3.24 -14.98 14.60
N ALA A 94 -4.19 -14.59 13.77
CA ALA A 94 -4.50 -15.33 12.53
C ALA A 94 -3.43 -15.03 11.48
N PRO A 95 -3.01 -16.04 10.69
CA PRO A 95 -1.97 -15.84 9.67
C PRO A 95 -2.52 -15.21 8.39
N SER A 96 -3.32 -14.16 8.53
CA SER A 96 -3.95 -13.42 7.45
C SER A 96 -3.48 -11.99 7.48
N GLY A 97 -3.00 -11.48 6.35
CA GLY A 97 -2.65 -10.08 6.19
C GLY A 97 -3.60 -9.36 5.25
N SER A 98 -3.49 -8.03 5.22
CA SER A 98 -4.23 -7.21 4.29
C SER A 98 -3.32 -6.20 3.63
N ILE A 99 -3.70 -5.79 2.42
CA ILE A 99 -3.03 -4.73 1.66
C ILE A 99 -3.99 -3.56 1.55
N GLU A 100 -3.49 -2.37 1.86
CA GLU A 100 -4.24 -1.13 1.69
C GLU A 100 -3.40 -0.18 0.85
N PHE A 101 -4.03 0.63 0.01
CA PHE A 101 -3.30 1.56 -0.83
C PHE A 101 -4.14 2.75 -1.27
N ILE A 102 -3.41 3.81 -1.63
CA ILE A 102 -3.92 4.95 -2.39
C ILE A 102 -2.95 5.14 -3.54
N ILE A 103 -3.44 5.03 -4.77
CA ILE A 103 -2.61 5.23 -5.95
C ILE A 103 -3.21 6.34 -6.80
N ASP A 104 -2.42 7.37 -7.09
CA ASP A 104 -2.81 8.49 -7.93
C ASP A 104 -3.38 7.95 -9.25
N GLN A 105 -4.58 8.39 -9.62
CA GLN A 105 -5.24 7.95 -10.84
C GLN A 105 -4.36 8.16 -12.08
N ASP A 106 -3.54 9.21 -12.10
CA ASP A 106 -2.63 9.51 -13.20
C ASP A 106 -1.48 8.52 -13.32
N HIS A 107 -1.26 7.69 -12.29
CA HIS A 107 -0.20 6.68 -12.24
C HIS A 107 -0.75 5.27 -12.02
N ARG A 108 -2.03 5.06 -12.33
CA ARG A 108 -2.67 3.77 -12.06
C ARG A 108 -2.06 2.60 -12.86
N GLU A 109 -1.30 2.88 -13.90
CA GLU A 109 -0.59 1.84 -14.66
C GLU A 109 0.39 1.05 -13.78
N TYR A 110 0.80 1.60 -12.64
CA TYR A 110 1.71 0.95 -11.71
C TYR A 110 1.01 0.10 -10.64
N LEU A 111 -0.33 0.12 -10.60
CA LEU A 111 -1.08 -0.58 -9.55
C LEU A 111 -0.74 -2.08 -9.50
N ALA A 112 -0.78 -2.76 -10.63
CA ALA A 112 -0.49 -4.18 -10.66
C ALA A 112 0.94 -4.49 -10.22
N GLU A 113 1.90 -3.67 -10.66
CA GLU A 113 3.31 -3.85 -10.32
C GLU A 113 3.54 -3.74 -8.81
N VAL A 114 2.98 -2.71 -8.16
CA VAL A 114 3.21 -2.50 -6.74
C VAL A 114 2.47 -3.52 -5.88
N VAL A 115 1.25 -3.90 -6.26
CA VAL A 115 0.50 -4.93 -5.52
C VAL A 115 1.20 -6.28 -5.63
N GLU A 116 1.65 -6.65 -6.81
CA GLU A 116 2.40 -7.90 -7.01
C GLU A 116 3.67 -7.92 -6.17
N ARG A 117 4.38 -6.78 -6.10
CA ARG A 117 5.59 -6.68 -5.28
C ARG A 117 5.27 -6.86 -3.80
N ALA A 118 4.17 -6.28 -3.31
CA ALA A 118 3.75 -6.43 -1.93
C ALA A 118 3.41 -7.88 -1.59
N VAL A 119 2.75 -8.59 -2.50
CA VAL A 119 2.44 -10.02 -2.33
C VAL A 119 3.74 -10.83 -2.23
N ARG A 120 4.66 -10.61 -3.16
CA ARG A 120 5.94 -11.32 -3.17
C ARG A 120 6.78 -11.01 -1.93
N PHE A 121 6.79 -9.75 -1.51
CA PHE A 121 7.49 -9.34 -0.29
C PHE A 121 6.94 -10.08 0.93
N SER A 122 5.63 -10.22 1.01
CA SER A 122 4.97 -10.95 2.10
C SER A 122 5.35 -12.44 2.09
N GLN A 123 5.41 -13.04 0.91
CA GLN A 123 5.85 -14.44 0.78
C GLN A 123 7.28 -14.63 1.26
N ASP A 124 8.16 -13.67 0.97
CA ASP A 124 9.58 -13.77 1.28
C ASP A 124 9.91 -13.51 2.74
N HIS A 125 9.10 -12.67 3.41
CA HIS A 125 9.49 -12.13 4.73
C HIS A 125 8.52 -12.43 5.86
N PHE A 126 7.28 -12.83 5.57
CA PHE A 126 6.25 -13.03 6.59
C PHE A 126 5.57 -14.39 6.46
N GLU A 127 4.86 -14.78 7.53
CA GLU A 127 4.21 -16.08 7.60
C GLU A 127 2.70 -15.99 7.31
N PHE A 128 2.25 -15.00 6.57
CA PHE A 128 0.86 -14.95 6.14
C PHE A 128 0.56 -16.11 5.18
N ASN A 129 -0.59 -16.76 5.35
CA ASN A 129 -1.05 -17.76 4.39
C ASN A 129 -2.01 -17.16 3.36
N GLN A 130 -2.54 -15.97 3.60
CA GLN A 130 -3.34 -15.25 2.63
C GLN A 130 -3.24 -13.75 2.84
N LEU A 131 -3.51 -13.01 1.78
CA LEU A 131 -3.62 -11.53 1.82
C LEU A 131 -4.97 -11.14 1.23
N SER A 132 -5.58 -10.12 1.81
CA SER A 132 -6.85 -9.58 1.32
C SER A 132 -6.73 -8.11 0.94
N ILE A 133 -7.56 -7.69 -0.01
CA ILE A 133 -7.72 -6.29 -0.39
C ILE A 133 -9.22 -6.02 -0.38
N THR A 134 -9.66 -5.01 0.37
CA THR A 134 -11.08 -4.67 0.48
C THR A 134 -11.31 -3.25 -0.03
N PHE A 135 -12.32 -3.08 -0.87
CA PHE A 135 -12.68 -1.78 -1.45
C PHE A 135 -14.06 -1.37 -0.98
N ASN A 136 -14.33 -0.06 -0.98
CA ASN A 136 -15.71 0.45 -0.92
C ASN A 136 -16.31 0.45 -2.31
N ASP A 137 -15.48 0.72 -3.33
CA ASP A 137 -15.89 0.74 -4.71
C ASP A 137 -14.71 0.32 -5.58
N VAL A 138 -14.92 -0.64 -6.48
CA VAL A 138 -13.86 -1.18 -7.33
C VAL A 138 -14.29 -1.19 -8.78
N SER A 139 -13.41 -0.67 -9.67
CA SER A 139 -13.66 -0.69 -11.10
C SER A 139 -13.41 -2.08 -11.69
N SER A 140 -14.02 -2.37 -12.83
CA SER A 140 -13.78 -3.63 -13.54
C SER A 140 -12.33 -3.76 -13.99
N GLN A 141 -11.68 -2.65 -14.31
CA GLN A 141 -10.26 -2.64 -14.69
C GLN A 141 -9.39 -3.08 -13.52
N THR A 142 -9.60 -2.51 -12.33
CA THR A 142 -8.86 -2.90 -11.14
C THR A 142 -9.11 -4.37 -10.79
N ALA A 143 -10.35 -4.82 -10.87
CA ALA A 143 -10.68 -6.23 -10.62
C ALA A 143 -9.94 -7.17 -11.58
N LYS A 144 -9.82 -6.81 -12.84
CA LYS A 144 -9.08 -7.62 -13.83
C LYS A 144 -7.59 -7.64 -13.52
N GLU A 145 -7.01 -6.52 -13.12
CA GLU A 145 -5.60 -6.45 -12.77
C GLU A 145 -5.28 -7.33 -11.56
N LEU A 146 -6.14 -7.31 -10.54
CA LEU A 146 -5.98 -8.16 -9.36
C LEU A 146 -6.15 -9.64 -9.70
N SER A 147 -7.11 -9.98 -10.54
CA SER A 147 -7.28 -11.36 -11.03
C SER A 147 -6.03 -11.84 -11.77
N GLY A 148 -5.41 -10.97 -12.56
CA GLY A 148 -4.18 -11.29 -13.29
C GLY A 148 -3.00 -11.59 -12.38
N ILE A 149 -2.98 -11.02 -11.17
CA ILE A 149 -1.95 -11.30 -10.17
C ILE A 149 -2.21 -12.64 -9.47
N GLY A 150 -3.46 -13.06 -9.37
CA GLY A 150 -3.85 -14.30 -8.72
C GLY A 150 -4.89 -14.13 -7.62
N PHE A 151 -5.40 -12.92 -7.42
CA PHE A 151 -6.48 -12.69 -6.48
C PHE A 151 -7.79 -13.28 -6.98
N VAL A 152 -8.59 -13.80 -6.06
CA VAL A 152 -9.96 -14.25 -6.34
C VAL A 152 -10.91 -13.42 -5.50
N THR A 153 -12.12 -13.23 -6.03
CA THR A 153 -13.13 -12.43 -5.33
C THR A 153 -13.73 -13.23 -4.17
N ASN A 154 -13.98 -12.51 -3.07
CA ASN A 154 -14.69 -13.02 -1.91
C ASN A 154 -15.81 -12.03 -1.61
N GLY A 155 -16.93 -12.15 -2.36
CA GLY A 155 -17.94 -11.12 -2.40
C GLY A 155 -17.62 -10.11 -3.50
N GLU A 156 -18.34 -8.98 -3.53
CA GLU A 156 -18.21 -8.01 -4.62
C GLU A 156 -17.00 -7.09 -4.49
N LYS A 157 -16.54 -6.86 -3.26
CA LYS A 157 -15.58 -5.79 -2.98
C LYS A 157 -14.32 -6.26 -2.24
N GLN A 158 -14.19 -7.55 -2.02
CA GLN A 158 -13.02 -8.12 -1.38
C GLN A 158 -12.32 -9.12 -2.30
N PHE A 159 -11.00 -9.07 -2.31
CA PHE A 159 -10.14 -9.95 -3.10
C PHE A 159 -9.17 -10.64 -2.17
N ILE A 160 -8.93 -11.93 -2.39
CA ILE A 160 -8.05 -12.74 -1.56
C ILE A 160 -7.06 -13.49 -2.44
N ILE A 161 -5.81 -13.54 -2.02
CA ILE A 161 -4.79 -14.39 -2.64
C ILE A 161 -4.20 -15.31 -1.58
N GLN A 162 -4.05 -16.58 -1.92
CA GLN A 162 -3.36 -17.56 -1.08
C GLN A 162 -1.86 -17.49 -1.39
N ILE A 163 -1.04 -17.45 -0.35
CA ILE A 163 0.41 -17.34 -0.53
C ILE A 163 1.21 -18.37 0.28
#